data_855656ddff4e38856d68d7f3fd02d0e1
#
_entry.id   855656ddff4e38856d68d7f3fd02d0e1
#
_cell.length_a   1.000
_cell.length_b   1.000
_cell.length_c   1.000
_cell.angle_alpha   90.00
_cell.angle_beta   90.00
_cell.angle_gamma   90.00
#
_symmetry.space_group_name_H-M   'P 1'
#
loop_
_entity.id
_entity.type
_entity.pdbx_description
1 polymer ?
#
loop_
_entity_poly.entity_id
_entity_poly.type
_entity_poly.pdbx_seq_one_letter_code
_entity_poly.pdbx_strand_id
1 'polypeptide(L)'
;MRIIPLILMLVLAGCTLKPVAQSIVEVADEPRVLKAEDVPERFAIAVRLMRPVVSETCKSSSPDLNCDFLIAIDPNPDSAPNAFQSLNEEGQPILTFTLTLLEDMYNVDEVAFVIGHEGAHHILRHLERQDQSVRGGATLFEVLAAALGGSNRSVDAASEIGAAVSRRNYSKTFELEADRLGAQMTQKAGFDAVRGAAYFTRIPDVGNRFFGTHPRNSDRIFGVKAAVAEL
;
A
#
# COMPACT_ATOMS: atom_id res chain seq x y z
N MET A 1 8.21 5.73 -85.93
CA MET A 1 8.74 4.92 -84.80
C MET A 1 8.17 5.52 -83.54
N ARG A 2 7.13 4.92 -82.95
CA ARG A 2 6.46 5.41 -81.74
C ARG A 2 6.99 4.59 -80.55
N ILE A 3 7.61 5.26 -79.58
CA ILE A 3 8.12 4.66 -78.36
C ILE A 3 7.01 4.77 -77.27
N ILE A 4 6.50 3.65 -76.83
CA ILE A 4 5.53 3.57 -75.73
C ILE A 4 6.30 3.42 -74.42
N PRO A 5 6.12 4.30 -73.38
CA PRO A 5 6.74 4.09 -72.12
C PRO A 5 5.93 3.07 -71.29
N LEU A 6 6.61 2.05 -70.82
CA LEU A 6 6.12 1.04 -69.89
C LEU A 6 6.07 1.64 -68.47
N ILE A 7 4.87 1.89 -67.98
CA ILE A 7 4.67 2.34 -66.63
C ILE A 7 4.67 1.12 -65.71
N LEU A 8 5.73 0.97 -64.90
CA LEU A 8 5.83 -0.05 -63.86
C LEU A 8 5.05 0.41 -62.62
N MET A 9 3.87 -0.19 -62.40
CA MET A 9 3.09 0.01 -61.17
C MET A 9 3.70 -0.79 -60.02
N LEU A 10 4.33 -0.10 -59.08
CA LEU A 10 4.78 -0.69 -57.81
C LEU A 10 3.56 -0.81 -56.87
N VAL A 11 3.09 -2.04 -56.63
CA VAL A 11 2.07 -2.33 -55.62
C VAL A 11 2.76 -2.43 -54.29
N LEU A 12 2.64 -1.37 -53.46
CA LEU A 12 3.02 -1.40 -52.04
C LEU A 12 1.96 -2.15 -51.27
N ALA A 13 2.23 -3.41 -50.92
CA ALA A 13 1.44 -4.16 -49.96
C ALA A 13 1.67 -3.57 -48.56
N GLY A 14 0.81 -2.67 -48.15
CA GLY A 14 0.76 -2.15 -46.79
C GLY A 14 0.28 -3.23 -45.80
N CYS A 15 1.19 -3.79 -45.01
CA CYS A 15 0.79 -4.56 -43.82
C CYS A 15 0.13 -3.62 -42.81
N THR A 16 -1.20 -3.58 -42.79
CA THR A 16 -1.94 -2.93 -41.73
C THR A 16 -1.82 -3.78 -40.47
N LEU A 17 -0.93 -3.41 -39.54
CA LEU A 17 -0.95 -3.89 -38.19
C LEU A 17 -2.28 -3.41 -37.56
N LYS A 18 -3.21 -4.34 -37.34
CA LYS A 18 -4.40 -4.07 -36.55
C LYS A 18 -3.92 -3.72 -35.14
N PRO A 19 -4.31 -2.55 -34.57
CA PRO A 19 -4.06 -2.29 -33.16
C PRO A 19 -4.79 -3.39 -32.37
N VAL A 20 -4.05 -4.07 -31.51
CA VAL A 20 -4.65 -4.92 -30.46
C VAL A 20 -5.45 -3.96 -29.61
N ALA A 21 -6.78 -3.99 -29.77
CA ALA A 21 -7.67 -3.28 -28.87
C ALA A 21 -7.40 -3.83 -27.45
N GLN A 22 -6.71 -3.04 -26.63
CA GLN A 22 -6.75 -3.24 -25.19
C GLN A 22 -8.23 -3.08 -24.83
N SER A 23 -8.87 -4.20 -24.50
CA SER A 23 -10.17 -4.17 -23.88
C SER A 23 -9.98 -3.46 -22.52
N ILE A 24 -10.24 -2.17 -22.51
CA ILE A 24 -10.51 -1.43 -21.28
C ILE A 24 -11.73 -2.14 -20.72
N VAL A 25 -11.54 -2.89 -19.64
CA VAL A 25 -12.65 -3.43 -18.87
C VAL A 25 -13.36 -2.20 -18.33
N GLU A 26 -14.48 -1.85 -18.95
CA GLU A 26 -15.37 -0.79 -18.50
C GLU A 26 -15.91 -1.23 -17.13
N VAL A 27 -15.25 -0.77 -16.07
CA VAL A 27 -15.64 -1.08 -14.70
C VAL A 27 -16.88 -0.25 -14.43
N ALA A 28 -18.04 -0.91 -14.42
CA ALA A 28 -19.32 -0.32 -14.12
C ALA A 28 -19.25 0.48 -12.80
N ASP A 29 -19.72 1.70 -12.84
CA ASP A 29 -19.61 2.74 -11.81
C ASP A 29 -20.61 2.58 -10.63
N GLU A 30 -21.17 1.39 -10.45
CA GLU A 30 -22.08 1.11 -9.34
C GLU A 30 -21.36 0.41 -8.19
N PRO A 31 -21.62 0.83 -6.93
CA PRO A 31 -21.12 0.12 -5.75
C PRO A 31 -21.83 -1.25 -5.66
N ARG A 32 -21.30 -2.25 -6.35
CA ARG A 32 -21.70 -3.62 -6.14
C ARG A 32 -21.20 -4.04 -4.77
N VAL A 33 -22.12 -4.34 -3.87
CA VAL A 33 -21.84 -5.24 -2.75
C VAL A 33 -21.43 -6.57 -3.38
N LEU A 34 -20.12 -6.82 -3.37
CA LEU A 34 -19.56 -7.96 -4.08
C LEU A 34 -19.86 -9.20 -3.24
N LYS A 35 -20.28 -10.27 -3.90
CA LYS A 35 -20.51 -11.52 -3.22
C LYS A 35 -19.17 -12.15 -2.84
N ALA A 36 -19.12 -12.90 -1.73
CA ALA A 36 -17.92 -13.60 -1.26
C ALA A 36 -17.26 -14.46 -2.37
N GLU A 37 -18.05 -14.96 -3.32
CA GLU A 37 -17.58 -15.71 -4.50
C GLU A 37 -16.68 -14.90 -5.45
N ASP A 38 -16.76 -13.56 -5.46
CA ASP A 38 -15.95 -12.68 -6.33
C ASP A 38 -14.59 -12.31 -5.69
N VAL A 39 -14.42 -12.56 -4.39
CA VAL A 39 -13.21 -12.21 -3.63
C VAL A 39 -11.94 -12.84 -4.21
N PRO A 40 -11.89 -14.16 -4.52
CA PRO A 40 -10.69 -14.80 -5.03
C PRO A 40 -10.21 -14.22 -6.36
N GLU A 41 -11.12 -13.91 -7.26
CA GLU A 41 -10.78 -13.38 -8.59
C GLU A 41 -10.20 -11.96 -8.48
N ARG A 42 -10.83 -11.08 -7.74
CA ARG A 42 -10.34 -9.70 -7.53
C ARG A 42 -8.99 -9.66 -6.85
N PHE A 43 -8.83 -10.47 -5.81
CA PHE A 43 -7.55 -10.59 -5.13
C PHE A 43 -6.47 -11.10 -6.08
N ALA A 44 -6.75 -12.15 -6.86
CA ALA A 44 -5.80 -12.69 -7.82
C ALA A 44 -5.40 -11.66 -8.91
N ILE A 45 -6.35 -10.85 -9.40
CA ILE A 45 -6.08 -9.78 -10.35
C ILE A 45 -5.16 -8.72 -9.71
N ALA A 46 -5.51 -8.24 -8.51
CA ALA A 46 -4.71 -7.25 -7.81
C ALA A 46 -3.29 -7.76 -7.51
N VAL A 47 -3.15 -8.97 -6.98
CA VAL A 47 -1.84 -9.59 -6.69
C VAL A 47 -0.99 -9.71 -7.95
N ARG A 48 -1.57 -10.20 -9.04
CA ARG A 48 -0.85 -10.40 -10.31
C ARG A 48 -0.25 -9.10 -10.85
N LEU A 49 -0.96 -7.97 -10.73
CA LEU A 49 -0.53 -6.69 -11.28
C LEU A 49 0.29 -5.87 -10.27
N MET A 50 -0.04 -5.93 -9.00
CA MET A 50 0.66 -5.17 -7.96
C MET A 50 2.01 -5.77 -7.56
N ARG A 51 2.10 -7.10 -7.41
CA ARG A 51 3.32 -7.76 -6.93
C ARG A 51 4.59 -7.36 -7.72
N PRO A 52 4.62 -7.38 -9.08
CA PRO A 52 5.80 -6.95 -9.82
C PRO A 52 6.14 -5.48 -9.59
N VAL A 53 5.15 -4.59 -9.49
CA VAL A 53 5.37 -3.15 -9.25
C VAL A 53 5.95 -2.90 -7.86
N VAL A 54 5.40 -3.56 -6.83
CA VAL A 54 5.90 -3.46 -5.44
C VAL A 54 7.33 -3.99 -5.35
N SER A 55 7.62 -5.16 -5.97
CA SER A 55 8.97 -5.74 -5.99
C SER A 55 9.97 -4.86 -6.73
N GLU A 56 9.60 -4.29 -7.87
CA GLU A 56 10.46 -3.38 -8.62
C GLU A 56 10.74 -2.09 -7.85
N THR A 57 9.70 -1.50 -7.25
CA THR A 57 9.84 -0.29 -6.42
C THR A 57 10.74 -0.55 -5.23
N CYS A 58 10.60 -1.70 -4.56
CA CYS A 58 11.47 -2.13 -3.47
C CYS A 58 12.94 -2.22 -3.93
N LYS A 59 13.21 -2.94 -5.01
CA LYS A 59 14.58 -3.11 -5.55
C LYS A 59 15.24 -1.79 -5.94
N SER A 60 14.46 -0.84 -6.43
CA SER A 60 14.97 0.47 -6.84
C SER A 60 15.20 1.43 -5.67
N SER A 61 14.33 1.39 -4.65
CA SER A 61 14.36 2.33 -3.53
C SER A 61 15.13 1.81 -2.32
N SER A 62 15.18 0.49 -2.13
CA SER A 62 15.77 -0.16 -0.95
C SER A 62 16.44 -1.49 -1.36
N PRO A 63 17.53 -1.44 -2.15
CA PRO A 63 18.14 -2.61 -2.81
C PRO A 63 18.76 -3.62 -1.83
N ASP A 64 18.94 -3.26 -0.58
CA ASP A 64 19.45 -4.12 0.48
C ASP A 64 18.35 -4.91 1.22
N LEU A 65 17.08 -4.64 0.91
CA LEU A 65 15.97 -5.42 1.43
C LEU A 65 15.69 -6.67 0.59
N ASN A 66 15.08 -7.67 1.24
CA ASN A 66 14.43 -8.74 0.49
C ASN A 66 13.16 -8.21 -0.17
N CYS A 67 13.11 -8.20 -1.50
CA CYS A 67 12.01 -7.68 -2.30
C CYS A 67 11.16 -8.77 -2.96
N ASP A 68 11.27 -10.01 -2.50
CA ASP A 68 10.43 -11.13 -2.93
C ASP A 68 9.19 -11.24 -2.05
N PHE A 69 8.16 -10.46 -2.39
CA PHE A 69 6.94 -10.38 -1.61
C PHE A 69 6.08 -11.64 -1.76
N LEU A 70 5.72 -12.24 -0.62
CA LEU A 70 4.64 -13.20 -0.50
C LEU A 70 3.35 -12.45 -0.14
N ILE A 71 2.27 -12.69 -0.88
CA ILE A 71 0.96 -12.08 -0.61
C ILE A 71 -0.02 -13.21 -0.31
N ALA A 72 -0.60 -13.21 0.90
CA ALA A 72 -1.36 -14.32 1.45
C ALA A 72 -2.71 -13.86 2.03
N ILE A 73 -3.64 -14.80 2.11
CA ILE A 73 -4.93 -14.63 2.79
C ILE A 73 -4.89 -15.40 4.12
N ASP A 74 -5.30 -14.74 5.21
CA ASP A 74 -5.72 -15.41 6.43
C ASP A 74 -7.19 -15.83 6.25
N PRO A 75 -7.47 -17.13 6.14
CA PRO A 75 -8.81 -17.62 5.86
C PRO A 75 -9.69 -17.69 7.11
N ASN A 76 -9.19 -17.30 8.30
CA ASN A 76 -9.96 -17.36 9.53
C ASN A 76 -11.14 -16.38 9.49
N PRO A 77 -12.41 -16.85 9.49
CA PRO A 77 -13.58 -15.98 9.40
C PRO A 77 -13.83 -15.14 10.66
N ASP A 78 -13.18 -15.50 11.79
CA ASP A 78 -13.30 -14.76 13.06
C ASP A 78 -12.26 -13.63 13.19
N SER A 79 -11.31 -13.53 12.24
CA SER A 79 -10.34 -12.44 12.19
C SER A 79 -11.05 -11.13 11.87
N ALA A 80 -10.75 -10.06 12.63
CA ALA A 80 -11.24 -8.72 12.28
C ALA A 80 -10.69 -8.27 10.91
N PRO A 81 -11.42 -7.43 10.14
CA PRO A 81 -10.94 -6.88 8.87
C PRO A 81 -9.58 -6.19 9.06
N ASN A 82 -8.53 -6.73 8.42
CA ASN A 82 -7.16 -6.23 8.56
C ASN A 82 -6.27 -6.67 7.39
N ALA A 83 -5.27 -5.84 7.08
CA ALA A 83 -4.09 -6.24 6.34
C ALA A 83 -2.86 -5.81 7.13
N PHE A 84 -1.77 -6.55 6.97
CA PHE A 84 -0.53 -6.23 7.67
C PHE A 84 0.70 -6.82 6.97
N GLN A 85 1.82 -6.11 7.10
CA GLN A 85 3.12 -6.56 6.65
C GLN A 85 3.88 -7.22 7.82
N SER A 86 4.51 -8.34 7.53
CA SER A 86 5.42 -9.06 8.44
C SER A 86 6.62 -9.61 7.69
N LEU A 87 7.57 -10.22 8.42
CA LEU A 87 8.70 -10.95 7.85
C LEU A 87 8.64 -12.39 8.34
N ASN A 88 8.98 -13.35 7.46
CA ASN A 88 9.24 -14.72 7.89
C ASN A 88 10.67 -14.85 8.48
N GLU A 89 11.04 -16.07 8.88
CA GLU A 89 12.35 -16.35 9.49
C GLU A 89 13.53 -16.06 8.56
N GLU A 90 13.31 -16.15 7.24
CA GLU A 90 14.30 -15.85 6.19
C GLU A 90 14.33 -14.37 5.81
N GLY A 91 13.56 -13.51 6.47
CA GLY A 91 13.46 -12.07 6.18
C GLY A 91 12.66 -11.74 4.91
N GLN A 92 11.86 -12.70 4.39
CA GLN A 92 10.99 -12.46 3.26
C GLN A 92 9.74 -11.69 3.70
N PRO A 93 9.36 -10.60 3.01
CA PRO A 93 8.17 -9.84 3.35
C PRO A 93 6.88 -10.60 2.98
N ILE A 94 5.97 -10.67 3.96
CA ILE A 94 4.65 -11.25 3.79
C ILE A 94 3.61 -10.16 3.98
N LEU A 95 2.74 -9.98 2.99
CA LEU A 95 1.56 -9.12 3.07
C LEU A 95 0.35 -10.03 3.28
N THR A 96 -0.23 -9.99 4.49
CA THR A 96 -1.36 -10.84 4.86
C THR A 96 -2.64 -10.03 4.86
N PHE A 97 -3.69 -10.58 4.25
CA PHE A 97 -5.03 -10.01 4.18
C PHE A 97 -6.00 -10.96 4.87
N THR A 98 -6.81 -10.47 5.82
CA THR A 98 -7.90 -11.29 6.35
C THR A 98 -9.00 -11.44 5.30
N LEU A 99 -9.66 -12.60 5.28
CA LEU A 99 -10.79 -12.84 4.39
C LEU A 99 -11.89 -11.79 4.62
N THR A 100 -12.16 -11.44 5.87
CA THR A 100 -13.14 -10.44 6.27
C THR A 100 -12.84 -9.04 5.71
N LEU A 101 -11.56 -8.65 5.59
CA LEU A 101 -11.18 -7.42 4.91
C LEU A 101 -11.50 -7.48 3.41
N LEU A 102 -11.14 -8.58 2.75
CA LEU A 102 -11.37 -8.74 1.32
C LEU A 102 -12.87 -8.76 0.97
N GLU A 103 -13.72 -9.29 1.85
CA GLU A 103 -15.17 -9.26 1.72
C GLU A 103 -15.77 -7.86 1.90
N ASP A 104 -15.15 -7.00 2.72
CA ASP A 104 -15.56 -5.62 2.96
C ASP A 104 -15.12 -4.66 1.84
N MET A 105 -14.20 -5.06 0.97
CA MET A 105 -13.73 -4.26 -0.16
C MET A 105 -14.70 -4.34 -1.35
N TYR A 106 -15.04 -3.19 -1.95
CA TYR A 106 -16.04 -3.09 -3.01
C TYR A 106 -15.48 -3.32 -4.42
N ASN A 107 -14.20 -3.09 -4.64
CA ASN A 107 -13.60 -3.17 -5.97
C ASN A 107 -12.12 -3.57 -5.92
N VAL A 108 -11.58 -3.88 -7.09
CA VAL A 108 -10.18 -4.31 -7.24
C VAL A 108 -9.17 -3.21 -6.91
N ASP A 109 -9.53 -1.93 -7.08
CA ASP A 109 -8.65 -0.81 -6.78
C ASP A 109 -8.40 -0.68 -5.28
N GLU A 110 -9.41 -0.98 -4.45
CA GLU A 110 -9.25 -1.02 -2.99
C GLU A 110 -8.27 -2.11 -2.57
N VAL A 111 -8.37 -3.31 -3.16
CA VAL A 111 -7.43 -4.40 -2.91
C VAL A 111 -6.01 -4.01 -3.37
N ALA A 112 -5.89 -3.45 -4.58
CA ALA A 112 -4.61 -3.03 -5.12
C ALA A 112 -3.95 -1.92 -4.28
N PHE A 113 -4.75 -0.93 -3.83
CA PHE A 113 -4.25 0.15 -2.98
C PHE A 113 -3.71 -0.39 -1.64
N VAL A 114 -4.42 -1.34 -1.00
CA VAL A 114 -3.95 -1.91 0.27
C VAL A 114 -2.70 -2.79 0.05
N ILE A 115 -2.58 -3.52 -1.07
CA ILE A 115 -1.32 -4.21 -1.42
C ILE A 115 -0.16 -3.20 -1.53
N GLY A 116 -0.39 -2.07 -2.20
CA GLY A 116 0.59 -1.00 -2.31
C GLY A 116 0.96 -0.40 -0.95
N HIS A 117 -0.03 -0.14 -0.09
CA HIS A 117 0.16 0.39 1.25
C HIS A 117 1.00 -0.54 2.14
N GLU A 118 0.64 -1.82 2.22
CA GLU A 118 1.40 -2.81 3.01
C GLU A 118 2.81 -3.03 2.43
N GLY A 119 2.96 -3.04 1.11
CA GLY A 119 4.26 -3.09 0.45
C GLY A 119 5.13 -1.87 0.76
N ALA A 120 4.52 -0.68 0.87
CA ALA A 120 5.21 0.55 1.24
C ALA A 120 5.76 0.51 2.67
N HIS A 121 5.05 -0.11 3.62
CA HIS A 121 5.56 -0.29 4.98
C HIS A 121 6.89 -1.04 5.00
N HIS A 122 7.04 -2.09 4.19
CA HIS A 122 8.30 -2.82 4.06
C HIS A 122 9.39 -1.97 3.38
N ILE A 123 9.08 -1.37 2.22
CA ILE A 123 10.02 -0.58 1.42
C ILE A 123 10.60 0.60 2.22
N LEU A 124 9.76 1.24 3.03
CA LEU A 124 10.11 2.39 3.88
C LEU A 124 10.66 1.98 5.25
N ARG A 125 10.82 0.67 5.51
CA ARG A 125 11.37 0.10 6.76
C ARG A 125 10.62 0.54 8.01
N HIS A 126 9.29 0.64 7.93
CA HIS A 126 8.49 1.17 9.03
C HIS A 126 8.58 0.32 10.31
N LEU A 127 8.68 -1.01 10.21
CA LEU A 127 8.89 -1.87 11.39
C LEU A 127 10.20 -1.55 12.11
N GLU A 128 11.30 -1.46 11.35
CA GLU A 128 12.62 -1.14 11.91
C GLU A 128 12.67 0.28 12.50
N ARG A 129 12.17 1.27 11.74
CA ARG A 129 12.10 2.67 12.17
C ARG A 129 11.23 2.85 13.41
N GLN A 130 10.13 2.11 13.52
CA GLN A 130 9.26 2.13 14.70
C GLN A 130 9.98 1.59 15.92
N ASP A 131 10.69 0.48 15.81
CA ASP A 131 11.49 -0.11 16.88
C ASP A 131 12.55 0.86 17.40
N GLN A 132 13.31 1.50 16.50
CA GLN A 132 14.29 2.50 16.83
C GLN A 132 13.69 3.71 17.56
N SER A 133 12.53 4.17 17.10
CA SER A 133 11.81 5.30 17.67
C SER A 133 11.28 5.01 19.08
N VAL A 134 10.74 3.81 19.27
CA VAL A 134 10.24 3.36 20.58
C VAL A 134 11.38 3.28 21.58
N ARG A 135 12.53 2.69 21.21
CA ARG A 135 13.72 2.61 22.07
C ARG A 135 14.25 4.00 22.38
N GLY A 136 14.37 4.88 21.37
CA GLY A 136 14.83 6.25 21.57
C GLY A 136 13.93 7.06 22.49
N GLY A 137 12.62 6.93 22.34
CA GLY A 137 11.64 7.58 23.24
C GLY A 137 11.71 7.08 24.68
N ALA A 138 11.82 5.77 24.86
CA ALA A 138 12.01 5.18 26.18
C ALA A 138 13.27 5.73 26.88
N THR A 139 14.41 5.68 26.20
CA THR A 139 15.69 6.17 26.73
C THR A 139 15.67 7.66 27.06
N LEU A 140 15.07 8.50 26.20
CA LEU A 140 14.98 9.94 26.45
C LEU A 140 14.21 10.25 27.74
N PHE A 141 13.06 9.63 27.94
CA PHE A 141 12.21 9.84 29.12
C PHE A 141 12.85 9.28 30.39
N GLU A 142 13.54 8.14 30.28
CA GLU A 142 14.31 7.53 31.35
C GLU A 142 15.41 8.49 31.86
N VAL A 143 16.23 9.00 30.94
CA VAL A 143 17.31 9.95 31.26
C VAL A 143 16.77 11.24 31.88
N LEU A 144 15.66 11.78 31.33
CA LEU A 144 15.02 12.98 31.85
C LEU A 144 14.49 12.76 33.28
N ALA A 145 13.82 11.65 33.53
CA ALA A 145 13.28 11.33 34.85
C ALA A 145 14.39 11.12 35.89
N ALA A 146 15.49 10.45 35.51
CA ALA A 146 16.66 10.29 36.38
C ALA A 146 17.35 11.64 36.69
N ALA A 147 17.49 12.51 35.68
CA ALA A 147 18.09 13.86 35.86
C ALA A 147 17.26 14.77 36.79
N LEU A 148 15.95 14.54 36.87
CA LEU A 148 15.03 15.23 37.79
C LEU A 148 14.97 14.60 39.19
N GLY A 149 15.82 13.61 39.47
CA GLY A 149 15.89 12.95 40.77
C GLY A 149 14.76 11.91 41.00
N GLY A 150 14.22 11.36 39.95
CA GLY A 150 13.19 10.33 40.03
C GLY A 150 13.67 9.03 40.69
N SER A 151 12.78 8.35 41.40
CA SER A 151 13.03 6.99 41.87
C SER A 151 13.06 5.98 40.72
N ASN A 152 13.64 4.81 40.90
CA ASN A 152 13.68 3.76 39.86
C ASN A 152 12.28 3.50 39.28
N ARG A 153 11.25 3.41 40.12
CA ARG A 153 9.86 3.20 39.64
C ARG A 153 9.33 4.36 38.81
N SER A 154 9.70 5.62 39.11
CA SER A 154 9.28 6.77 38.31
C SER A 154 10.09 6.87 37.00
N VAL A 155 11.33 6.40 36.99
CA VAL A 155 12.17 6.29 35.79
C VAL A 155 11.60 5.22 34.85
N ASP A 156 11.24 4.04 35.35
CA ASP A 156 10.62 2.98 34.57
C ASP A 156 9.28 3.44 33.95
N ALA A 157 8.42 4.08 34.75
CA ALA A 157 7.15 4.62 34.25
C ALA A 157 7.35 5.70 33.16
N ALA A 158 8.36 6.56 33.31
CA ALA A 158 8.70 7.56 32.31
C ALA A 158 9.20 6.92 31.00
N SER A 159 10.02 5.87 31.11
CA SER A 159 10.47 5.07 29.95
C SER A 159 9.30 4.48 29.17
N GLU A 160 8.31 3.88 29.84
CA GLU A 160 7.11 3.34 29.21
C GLU A 160 6.27 4.42 28.51
N ILE A 161 6.11 5.59 29.14
CA ILE A 161 5.43 6.74 28.56
C ILE A 161 6.16 7.23 27.31
N GLY A 162 7.49 7.35 27.36
CA GLY A 162 8.32 7.75 26.23
C GLY A 162 8.18 6.81 25.04
N ALA A 163 8.21 5.50 25.30
CA ALA A 163 7.98 4.47 24.29
C ALA A 163 6.59 4.60 23.65
N ALA A 164 5.54 4.78 24.47
CA ALA A 164 4.16 4.89 23.99
C ALA A 164 3.92 6.14 23.16
N VAL A 165 4.48 7.30 23.57
CA VAL A 165 4.39 8.57 22.81
C VAL A 165 5.11 8.45 21.47
N SER A 166 6.31 7.87 21.45
CA SER A 166 7.09 7.68 20.23
C SER A 166 6.37 6.74 19.26
N ARG A 167 5.92 5.59 19.72
CA ARG A 167 5.13 4.65 18.90
C ARG A 167 3.96 5.32 18.21
N ARG A 168 3.21 6.13 18.94
CA ARG A 168 2.03 6.81 18.42
C ARG A 168 2.36 7.86 17.34
N ASN A 169 3.32 8.71 17.59
CA ASN A 169 3.66 9.81 16.67
C ASN A 169 4.22 9.27 15.35
N TYR A 170 5.12 8.31 15.43
CA TYR A 170 5.72 7.70 14.24
C TYR A 170 4.71 6.89 13.45
N SER A 171 3.78 6.19 14.09
CA SER A 171 2.73 5.44 13.37
C SER A 171 1.93 6.33 12.44
N LYS A 172 1.51 7.53 12.87
CA LYS A 172 0.74 8.46 12.01
C LYS A 172 1.54 8.92 10.79
N THR A 173 2.80 9.25 10.96
CA THR A 173 3.69 9.65 9.86
C THR A 173 3.88 8.49 8.89
N PHE A 174 4.13 7.28 9.41
CA PHE A 174 4.34 6.09 8.59
C PHE A 174 3.11 5.71 7.77
N GLU A 175 1.92 5.87 8.32
CA GLU A 175 0.67 5.65 7.58
C GLU A 175 0.55 6.60 6.38
N LEU A 176 0.85 7.89 6.56
CA LEU A 176 0.82 8.86 5.47
C LEU A 176 1.94 8.63 4.43
N GLU A 177 3.12 8.20 4.87
CA GLU A 177 4.20 7.79 3.97
C GLU A 177 3.80 6.55 3.17
N ALA A 178 3.17 5.56 3.81
CA ALA A 178 2.69 4.34 3.17
C ALA A 178 1.53 4.61 2.20
N ASP A 179 0.59 5.48 2.55
CA ASP A 179 -0.48 5.91 1.67
C ASP A 179 0.07 6.57 0.40
N ARG A 180 1.06 7.46 0.55
CA ARG A 180 1.68 8.15 -0.59
C ARG A 180 2.39 7.19 -1.54
N LEU A 181 3.30 6.36 -1.03
CA LEU A 181 4.05 5.40 -1.85
C LEU A 181 3.12 4.31 -2.40
N GLY A 182 2.16 3.85 -1.60
CA GLY A 182 1.13 2.90 -2.00
C GLY A 182 0.29 3.42 -3.16
N ALA A 183 -0.12 4.69 -3.11
CA ALA A 183 -0.85 5.34 -4.20
C ALA A 183 -0.04 5.40 -5.50
N GLN A 184 1.24 5.75 -5.42
CA GLN A 184 2.14 5.80 -6.58
C GLN A 184 2.30 4.41 -7.22
N MET A 185 2.48 3.36 -6.41
CA MET A 185 2.58 1.98 -6.90
C MET A 185 1.26 1.50 -7.50
N THR A 186 0.13 1.86 -6.90
CA THR A 186 -1.21 1.52 -7.39
C THR A 186 -1.46 2.12 -8.78
N GLN A 187 -1.15 3.40 -8.96
CA GLN A 187 -1.25 4.06 -10.26
C GLN A 187 -0.29 3.46 -11.30
N LYS A 188 0.96 3.17 -10.90
CA LYS A 188 1.95 2.52 -11.78
C LYS A 188 1.49 1.13 -12.24
N ALA A 189 0.72 0.42 -11.42
CA ALA A 189 0.14 -0.88 -11.75
C ALA A 189 -1.12 -0.78 -12.63
N GLY A 190 -1.62 0.43 -12.93
CA GLY A 190 -2.78 0.67 -13.78
C GLY A 190 -4.13 0.68 -13.03
N PHE A 191 -4.12 0.78 -11.71
CA PHE A 191 -5.31 0.93 -10.88
C PHE A 191 -5.55 2.40 -10.49
N ASP A 192 -6.78 2.73 -10.10
CA ASP A 192 -7.14 4.04 -9.57
C ASP A 192 -6.90 4.09 -8.05
N ALA A 193 -5.80 4.73 -7.64
CA ALA A 193 -5.45 4.86 -6.23
C ALA A 193 -6.44 5.73 -5.44
N VAL A 194 -7.07 6.72 -6.06
CA VAL A 194 -8.06 7.57 -5.38
C VAL A 194 -9.34 6.77 -5.11
N ARG A 195 -9.76 5.94 -6.07
CA ARG A 195 -10.86 5.01 -5.89
C ARG A 195 -10.52 3.93 -4.87
N GLY A 196 -9.27 3.45 -4.85
CA GLY A 196 -8.77 2.53 -3.83
C GLY A 196 -8.84 3.11 -2.42
N ALA A 197 -8.37 4.35 -2.24
CA ALA A 197 -8.43 5.06 -0.96
C ALA A 197 -9.85 5.43 -0.51
N ALA A 198 -10.86 5.31 -1.38
CA ALA A 198 -12.25 5.48 -0.98
C ALA A 198 -12.70 4.47 0.10
N TYR A 199 -11.99 3.37 0.27
CA TYR A 199 -12.18 2.44 1.40
C TYR A 199 -12.16 3.16 2.75
N PHE A 200 -11.29 4.16 2.92
CA PHE A 200 -11.20 4.95 4.16
C PHE A 200 -12.47 5.72 4.52
N THR A 201 -13.38 5.95 3.58
CA THR A 201 -14.67 6.61 3.88
C THR A 201 -15.64 5.71 4.65
N ARG A 202 -15.41 4.39 4.64
CA ARG A 202 -16.32 3.39 5.22
C ARG A 202 -15.84 2.84 6.56
N ILE A 203 -14.54 2.95 6.85
CA ILE A 203 -13.99 2.47 8.12
C ILE A 203 -14.10 3.54 9.22
N PRO A 204 -14.16 3.14 10.50
CA PRO A 204 -14.22 4.07 11.62
C PRO A 204 -13.03 5.04 11.63
N ASP A 205 -13.31 6.35 11.76
CA ASP A 205 -12.26 7.36 11.92
C ASP A 205 -11.74 7.38 13.35
N VAL A 206 -10.63 6.70 13.59
CA VAL A 206 -9.94 6.62 14.88
C VAL A 206 -8.94 7.77 15.10
N GLY A 207 -8.65 8.55 14.06
CA GLY A 207 -7.66 9.65 14.08
C GLY A 207 -7.97 10.77 15.06
N ASN A 208 -9.25 10.98 15.40
CA ASN A 208 -9.71 11.99 16.36
C ASN A 208 -9.55 11.57 17.83
N ARG A 209 -9.27 10.31 18.11
CA ARG A 209 -9.04 9.85 19.49
C ARG A 209 -7.66 10.27 19.96
N PHE A 210 -7.56 10.75 21.22
CA PHE A 210 -6.28 11.18 21.79
C PHE A 210 -5.20 10.08 21.73
N PHE A 211 -5.58 8.82 21.85
CA PHE A 211 -4.70 7.65 21.72
C PHE A 211 -4.80 6.92 20.37
N GLY A 212 -5.41 7.52 19.35
CA GLY A 212 -5.47 6.93 18.02
C GLY A 212 -4.07 6.78 17.38
N THR A 213 -3.77 5.60 16.85
CA THR A 213 -2.49 5.28 16.19
C THR A 213 -2.48 5.65 14.70
N HIS A 214 -3.66 5.82 14.09
CA HIS A 214 -3.79 6.18 12.68
C HIS A 214 -4.13 7.66 12.50
N PRO A 215 -3.76 8.28 11.36
CA PRO A 215 -4.23 9.61 10.96
C PRO A 215 -5.75 9.61 10.76
N ARG A 216 -6.33 10.79 10.60
CA ARG A 216 -7.73 10.89 10.18
C ARG A 216 -7.91 10.33 8.77
N ASN A 217 -9.04 9.68 8.53
CA ASN A 217 -9.33 9.15 7.19
C ASN A 217 -9.32 10.25 6.12
N SER A 218 -9.76 11.47 6.46
CA SER A 218 -9.69 12.64 5.56
C SER A 218 -8.25 13.02 5.18
N ASP A 219 -7.31 12.95 6.13
CA ASP A 219 -5.90 13.30 5.89
C ASP A 219 -5.23 12.24 4.99
N ARG A 220 -5.59 10.96 5.17
CA ARG A 220 -5.16 9.85 4.33
C ARG A 220 -5.63 10.02 2.89
N ILE A 221 -6.94 10.25 2.68
CA ILE A 221 -7.53 10.49 1.36
C ILE A 221 -6.92 11.72 0.69
N PHE A 222 -6.70 12.79 1.44
CA PHE A 222 -6.05 13.99 0.91
C PHE A 222 -4.62 13.69 0.45
N GLY A 223 -3.84 12.95 1.25
CA GLY A 223 -2.48 12.53 0.92
C GLY A 223 -2.41 11.69 -0.35
N VAL A 224 -3.34 10.74 -0.52
CA VAL A 224 -3.44 9.93 -1.74
C VAL A 224 -3.74 10.78 -2.97
N LYS A 225 -4.73 11.69 -2.88
CA LYS A 225 -5.05 12.60 -3.99
C LYS A 225 -3.87 13.50 -4.37
N ALA A 226 -3.14 14.01 -3.39
CA ALA A 226 -1.94 14.81 -3.63
C ALA A 226 -0.85 13.97 -4.32
N ALA A 227 -0.60 12.74 -3.84
CA ALA A 227 0.40 11.85 -4.43
C ALA A 227 0.10 11.49 -5.89
N VAL A 228 -1.17 11.26 -6.22
CA VAL A 228 -1.61 10.99 -7.60
C VAL A 228 -1.48 12.21 -8.50
N ALA A 229 -1.74 13.40 -7.99
CA ALA A 229 -1.63 14.64 -8.77
C ALA A 229 -0.17 15.05 -9.11
N GLU A 230 0.81 14.45 -8.46
CA GLU A 230 2.25 14.68 -8.70
C GLU A 230 2.85 13.73 -9.77
N LEU A 231 2.08 12.73 -10.24
CA LEU A 231 2.51 11.77 -11.28
C LEU A 231 2.26 12.29 -12.69
#